data_cdaa8d63f8094a96c078a09d7fd66cc2
#
_entry.id   cdaa8d63f8094a96c078a09d7fd66cc2
#
_cell.length_a   1.000
_cell.length_b   1.000
_cell.length_c   1.000
_cell.angle_alpha   90.00
_cell.angle_beta   90.00
_cell.angle_gamma   90.00
#
_symmetry.space_group_name_H-M   'P 1'
#
loop_
_entity.id
_entity.type
_entity.pdbx_description
1 polymer ?
#
loop_
_entity_poly.entity_id
_entity_poly.type
_entity_poly.pdbx_seq_one_letter_code
_entity_poly.pdbx_strand_id
1 'polypeptide(L)'
;MKHLGIAVIFIALITGCSGTVSPAPSENEPESIAVSLQLSPESYDLYYQDDDYKLSLYEPPEGSYLGAYVLSNKKINFDMEEFDRLTEKEHALYMYNMKLGDPFPVSWILSCISLMKTPYIVLTPPNKYHPYDEALLEQTAKEFGQFFVPMLVDFYPLSKDNDHEPESYKDFYRKARKAFEEHASNAAFVWSASQEELRGAESFYPGDPYTDWIGLSLYMPLNQEGGYNGDVFGVLDYWYYSFQSSKPLIVTQLAVSHFSSENHTYRISPAADEISRIYNKISLDYPRIKGIIYMDFNGIDLSADNKGDNFTVSDEGSVRDAYRVAISKRHFLSSLDMSSMGDISSQLIKSPFPAIKWDNTFYISENTLKYDLKLTDLSKYTTVDIDGKRYYPVTKENPAFTGRAAEENKRFILLPTSPTSPMSPQS
;
A
#
# COMPACT_ATOMS: atom_id res chain seq x y z
N MET A 1 2.22 21.46 -40.04
CA MET A 1 0.99 22.14 -40.50
C MET A 1 0.12 22.41 -39.29
N LYS A 2 -0.12 23.69 -39.03
CA LYS A 2 -0.87 24.16 -37.85
C LYS A 2 -2.38 23.97 -38.11
N HIS A 3 -3.12 23.39 -37.20
CA HIS A 3 -4.58 23.53 -37.21
C HIS A 3 -5.01 24.33 -35.97
N LEU A 4 -5.49 25.51 -36.28
CA LEU A 4 -6.11 26.49 -35.43
C LEU A 4 -7.59 26.09 -35.27
N GLY A 5 -8.08 25.86 -34.03
CA GLY A 5 -9.50 25.68 -33.76
C GLY A 5 -10.18 27.03 -33.53
N ILE A 6 -11.20 27.32 -34.35
CA ILE A 6 -12.01 28.54 -34.33
C ILE A 6 -13.17 28.35 -33.35
N ALA A 7 -13.28 29.23 -32.38
CA ALA A 7 -14.46 29.39 -31.53
C ALA A 7 -15.54 30.19 -32.28
N VAL A 8 -16.73 29.62 -32.38
CA VAL A 8 -17.91 30.29 -32.98
C VAL A 8 -18.74 30.91 -31.88
N ILE A 9 -18.83 32.22 -31.88
CA ILE A 9 -19.73 33.01 -31.04
C ILE A 9 -21.03 33.22 -31.82
N PHE A 10 -22.16 32.76 -31.30
CA PHE A 10 -23.49 33.08 -31.82
C PHE A 10 -24.02 34.32 -31.13
N ILE A 11 -24.17 35.40 -31.91
CA ILE A 11 -24.92 36.62 -31.55
C ILE A 11 -26.30 36.48 -32.20
N ALA A 12 -27.35 36.42 -31.40
CA ALA A 12 -28.72 36.53 -31.90
C ALA A 12 -29.18 37.99 -31.75
N LEU A 13 -29.40 38.61 -32.90
CA LEU A 13 -30.09 39.90 -33.01
C LEU A 13 -31.61 39.65 -33.12
N ILE A 14 -32.36 40.27 -32.21
CA ILE A 14 -33.81 40.40 -32.37
C ILE A 14 -34.14 41.88 -32.36
N THR A 15 -34.59 42.38 -33.51
CA THR A 15 -35.20 43.65 -33.72
C THR A 15 -36.73 43.57 -33.55
N GLY A 16 -37.33 44.53 -32.83
CA GLY A 16 -38.77 44.67 -32.81
C GLY A 16 -39.17 45.93 -32.08
N CYS A 17 -39.68 46.92 -32.88
CA CYS A 17 -40.12 48.23 -32.44
C CYS A 17 -41.50 48.26 -31.77
N SER A 18 -41.65 49.22 -30.91
CA SER A 18 -42.62 50.31 -30.86
C SER A 18 -43.37 50.52 -29.55
N GLY A 19 -43.26 51.71 -29.08
CA GLY A 19 -44.42 52.45 -28.56
C GLY A 19 -44.47 52.87 -27.11
N THR A 20 -43.92 54.06 -26.84
CA THR A 20 -44.48 55.14 -26.01
C THR A 20 -44.81 55.00 -24.53
N VAL A 21 -44.32 55.99 -23.81
CA VAL A 21 -44.79 56.74 -22.61
C VAL A 21 -43.96 56.51 -21.35
N SER A 22 -43.21 57.60 -21.03
CA SER A 22 -42.61 57.83 -19.70
C SER A 22 -43.65 58.15 -18.65
N PRO A 23 -43.38 57.85 -17.39
CA PRO A 23 -42.98 58.92 -16.48
C PRO A 23 -41.70 58.61 -15.65
N ALA A 24 -41.20 59.68 -15.11
CA ALA A 24 -39.96 60.03 -14.49
C ALA A 24 -39.65 59.30 -13.13
N PRO A 25 -38.48 59.53 -12.51
CA PRO A 25 -37.58 58.54 -11.96
C PRO A 25 -37.84 58.29 -10.46
N SER A 26 -37.68 57.06 -10.03
CA SER A 26 -37.54 56.74 -8.62
C SER A 26 -36.18 56.05 -8.39
N GLU A 27 -35.54 56.53 -7.41
CA GLU A 27 -34.31 56.23 -6.67
C GLU A 27 -33.58 54.92 -6.94
N ASN A 28 -32.26 55.09 -7.10
CA ASN A 28 -31.26 54.05 -7.17
C ASN A 28 -31.28 53.14 -5.93
N GLU A 29 -31.70 51.91 -6.09
CA GLU A 29 -31.20 50.79 -5.30
C GLU A 29 -30.00 50.21 -6.04
N PRO A 30 -28.86 49.94 -5.37
CA PRO A 30 -27.75 49.27 -6.01
C PRO A 30 -28.14 47.85 -6.33
N GLU A 31 -28.16 47.49 -7.63
CA GLU A 31 -28.22 46.10 -8.05
C GLU A 31 -27.04 45.35 -7.40
N SER A 32 -27.36 44.56 -6.38
CA SER A 32 -26.41 43.57 -5.89
C SER A 32 -26.22 42.54 -6.98
N ILE A 33 -25.12 42.64 -7.71
CA ILE A 33 -24.63 41.55 -8.56
C ILE A 33 -24.28 40.39 -7.61
N ALA A 34 -25.22 39.50 -7.36
CA ALA A 34 -24.97 38.22 -6.74
C ALA A 34 -24.14 37.39 -7.75
N VAL A 35 -22.82 37.55 -7.72
CA VAL A 35 -21.92 36.57 -8.31
C VAL A 35 -22.05 35.33 -7.46
N SER A 36 -22.96 34.42 -7.80
CA SER A 36 -22.96 33.08 -7.29
C SER A 36 -21.74 32.39 -7.90
N LEU A 37 -20.62 32.45 -7.21
CA LEU A 37 -19.53 31.51 -7.40
C LEU A 37 -20.11 30.13 -7.07
N GLN A 38 -20.56 29.42 -8.07
CA GLN A 38 -20.81 27.98 -7.93
C GLN A 38 -19.44 27.33 -7.69
N LEU A 39 -19.08 27.21 -6.41
CA LEU A 39 -17.92 26.41 -6.00
C LEU A 39 -18.18 24.97 -6.42
N SER A 40 -17.37 24.47 -7.36
CA SER A 40 -17.41 23.06 -7.74
C SER A 40 -16.99 22.23 -6.54
N PRO A 41 -17.64 21.08 -6.29
CA PRO A 41 -17.24 20.18 -5.23
C PRO A 41 -15.79 19.73 -5.41
N GLU A 42 -14.98 19.76 -4.34
CA GLU A 42 -13.61 19.27 -4.33
C GLU A 42 -13.55 17.87 -3.71
N SER A 43 -12.81 16.96 -4.35
CA SER A 43 -12.60 15.59 -3.85
C SER A 43 -11.38 15.51 -2.94
N TYR A 44 -11.53 14.80 -1.83
CA TYR A 44 -10.48 14.53 -0.84
C TYR A 44 -10.38 13.03 -0.61
N ASP A 45 -9.16 12.49 -0.52
CA ASP A 45 -8.93 11.12 -0.04
C ASP A 45 -9.45 11.00 1.39
N LEU A 46 -10.39 10.06 1.60
CA LEU A 46 -11.00 9.82 2.89
C LEU A 46 -10.27 8.71 3.64
N TYR A 47 -9.96 8.98 4.88
CA TYR A 47 -9.46 8.00 5.84
C TYR A 47 -10.37 7.97 7.05
N TYR A 48 -10.51 6.81 7.67
CA TYR A 48 -11.14 6.68 8.98
C TYR A 48 -10.20 6.00 9.95
N GLN A 49 -10.37 6.30 11.23
CA GLN A 49 -9.50 5.82 12.29
C GLN A 49 -10.14 4.62 12.96
N ASP A 50 -9.39 3.52 13.03
CA ASP A 50 -9.72 2.34 13.84
C ASP A 50 -8.85 2.39 15.10
N ASP A 51 -9.47 2.67 16.25
CA ASP A 51 -8.80 2.86 17.53
C ASP A 51 -8.64 1.54 18.32
N ASP A 52 -9.30 0.47 17.85
CA ASP A 52 -9.31 -0.83 18.53
C ASP A 52 -8.49 -1.89 17.75
N TYR A 53 -7.70 -1.47 16.76
CA TYR A 53 -6.91 -2.38 15.95
C TYR A 53 -5.81 -3.04 16.78
N LYS A 54 -5.81 -4.38 16.80
CA LYS A 54 -4.74 -5.15 17.42
C LYS A 54 -3.59 -5.36 16.45
N LEU A 55 -2.42 -4.88 16.84
CA LEU A 55 -1.20 -5.05 16.05
C LEU A 55 -0.87 -6.52 15.83
N SER A 56 -0.54 -6.87 14.60
CA SER A 56 0.00 -8.18 14.24
C SER A 56 1.43 -8.34 14.75
N LEU A 57 1.91 -9.58 14.75
CA LEU A 57 3.28 -9.87 15.20
C LEU A 57 4.29 -9.04 14.39
N TYR A 58 5.10 -8.24 15.09
CA TYR A 58 6.10 -7.30 14.56
C TYR A 58 5.54 -6.14 13.70
N GLU A 59 4.26 -5.87 13.74
CA GLU A 59 3.70 -4.70 13.07
C GLU A 59 4.10 -3.40 13.77
N PRO A 60 4.70 -2.41 13.07
CA PRO A 60 4.96 -1.11 13.69
C PRO A 60 3.64 -0.33 13.81
N PRO A 61 3.41 0.38 14.93
CA PRO A 61 2.25 1.26 15.08
C PRO A 61 2.18 2.31 13.96
N GLU A 62 3.32 2.90 13.64
CA GLU A 62 3.48 3.90 12.59
C GLU A 62 4.66 3.57 11.68
N GLY A 63 4.62 4.07 10.46
CA GLY A 63 5.69 3.92 9.49
C GLY A 63 5.71 2.56 8.78
N SER A 64 6.79 2.32 8.04
CA SER A 64 6.98 1.16 7.18
C SER A 64 8.44 0.70 7.24
N TYR A 65 8.68 -0.57 7.51
CA TYR A 65 10.04 -1.12 7.52
C TYR A 65 10.66 -1.09 6.12
N LEU A 66 11.89 -0.59 6.04
CA LEU A 66 12.70 -0.78 4.84
C LEU A 66 13.30 -2.17 4.86
N GLY A 67 13.31 -2.80 3.68
CA GLY A 67 13.99 -4.06 3.46
C GLY A 67 14.72 -4.08 2.12
N ALA A 68 15.66 -5.01 1.97
CA ALA A 68 16.38 -5.24 0.74
C ALA A 68 16.70 -6.72 0.51
N TYR A 69 16.82 -7.07 -0.77
CA TYR A 69 17.42 -8.31 -1.23
C TYR A 69 18.70 -7.98 -2.00
N VAL A 70 19.82 -8.47 -1.53
CA VAL A 70 21.15 -8.16 -2.11
C VAL A 70 21.96 -9.39 -2.48
N LEU A 71 21.47 -10.59 -2.16
CA LEU A 71 22.20 -11.86 -2.30
C LEU A 71 22.44 -12.30 -3.75
N SER A 72 22.00 -11.52 -4.72
CA SER A 72 22.28 -11.75 -6.15
C SER A 72 23.01 -10.56 -6.79
N ASN A 73 23.48 -9.59 -6.00
CA ASN A 73 24.24 -8.45 -6.50
C ASN A 73 25.76 -8.64 -6.26
N LYS A 74 26.45 -9.04 -7.32
CA LYS A 74 27.90 -9.27 -7.30
C LYS A 74 28.73 -8.00 -7.10
N LYS A 75 28.22 -6.82 -7.52
CA LYS A 75 28.97 -5.56 -7.46
C LYS A 75 29.18 -5.08 -6.03
N ILE A 76 28.22 -5.35 -5.16
CA ILE A 76 28.35 -5.06 -3.74
C ILE A 76 28.76 -6.31 -2.93
N ASN A 77 29.22 -7.35 -3.62
CA ASN A 77 29.66 -8.60 -3.01
C ASN A 77 28.62 -9.24 -2.08
N PHE A 78 27.32 -9.10 -2.42
CA PHE A 78 26.18 -9.62 -1.63
C PHE A 78 26.10 -9.06 -0.20
N ASP A 79 26.72 -7.91 0.05
CA ASP A 79 26.96 -7.34 1.37
C ASP A 79 25.86 -6.35 1.78
N MET A 80 25.24 -6.60 2.94
CA MET A 80 24.17 -5.78 3.51
C MET A 80 24.69 -4.41 3.98
N GLU A 81 25.89 -4.36 4.60
CA GLU A 81 26.49 -3.12 5.08
C GLU A 81 26.89 -2.21 3.93
N GLU A 82 27.39 -2.80 2.84
CA GLU A 82 27.74 -2.04 1.63
C GLU A 82 26.50 -1.46 0.97
N PHE A 83 25.36 -2.20 0.95
CA PHE A 83 24.09 -1.68 0.44
C PHE A 83 23.60 -0.51 1.30
N ASP A 84 23.57 -0.66 2.63
CA ASP A 84 23.19 0.41 3.56
C ASP A 84 24.09 1.65 3.42
N ARG A 85 25.40 1.44 3.26
CA ARG A 85 26.36 2.52 3.04
C ARG A 85 26.11 3.27 1.73
N LEU A 86 25.83 2.55 0.63
CA LEU A 86 25.55 3.15 -0.67
C LEU A 86 24.22 3.91 -0.70
N THR A 87 23.22 3.41 0.01
CA THR A 87 21.88 4.02 0.10
C THR A 87 21.77 5.07 1.21
N GLU A 88 22.80 5.24 2.04
CA GLU A 88 22.90 6.17 3.17
C GLU A 88 21.76 6.00 4.18
N LYS A 89 21.18 4.80 4.26
CA LYS A 89 20.16 4.45 5.24
C LYS A 89 20.19 2.96 5.51
N GLU A 90 20.07 2.62 6.78
CA GLU A 90 19.96 1.23 7.21
C GLU A 90 18.59 0.65 6.85
N HIS A 91 18.56 -0.64 6.50
CA HIS A 91 17.37 -1.41 6.23
C HIS A 91 17.08 -2.34 7.41
N ALA A 92 15.81 -2.39 7.82
CA ALA A 92 15.35 -3.23 8.93
C ALA A 92 15.32 -4.70 8.57
N LEU A 93 14.94 -5.00 7.33
CA LEU A 93 14.71 -6.36 6.84
C LEU A 93 15.71 -6.71 5.73
N TYR A 94 16.27 -7.92 5.80
CA TYR A 94 17.00 -8.48 4.67
C TYR A 94 16.40 -9.82 4.25
N MET A 95 16.29 -10.03 2.93
CA MET A 95 15.62 -11.18 2.37
C MET A 95 16.58 -12.31 2.02
N TYR A 96 16.14 -13.54 2.29
CA TYR A 96 16.76 -14.79 1.85
C TYR A 96 15.72 -15.73 1.25
N ASN A 97 16.04 -16.37 0.12
CA ASN A 97 15.18 -17.36 -0.50
C ASN A 97 15.69 -18.77 -0.18
N MET A 98 14.83 -19.64 0.36
CA MET A 98 15.16 -21.05 0.57
C MET A 98 13.97 -21.96 0.25
N LYS A 99 14.27 -23.23 0.03
CA LYS A 99 13.24 -24.27 -0.10
C LYS A 99 13.18 -25.10 1.17
N LEU A 100 12.01 -25.68 1.43
CA LEU A 100 11.89 -26.70 2.46
C LEU A 100 12.87 -27.83 2.18
N GLY A 101 13.70 -28.17 3.17
CA GLY A 101 14.75 -29.18 3.06
C GLY A 101 16.12 -28.69 2.57
N ASP A 102 16.23 -27.43 2.16
CA ASP A 102 17.55 -26.83 1.97
C ASP A 102 18.29 -26.71 3.31
N PRO A 103 19.63 -26.73 3.31
CA PRO A 103 20.39 -26.42 4.52
C PRO A 103 19.98 -25.05 5.09
N PHE A 104 19.67 -25.03 6.39
CA PHE A 104 19.24 -23.82 7.06
C PHE A 104 20.36 -22.75 7.02
N PRO A 105 20.09 -21.48 6.67
CA PRO A 105 21.11 -20.48 6.38
C PRO A 105 21.68 -19.84 7.66
N VAL A 106 22.22 -20.67 8.57
CA VAL A 106 22.71 -20.26 9.90
C VAL A 106 23.68 -19.09 9.81
N SER A 107 24.69 -19.15 8.94
CA SER A 107 25.72 -18.10 8.83
C SER A 107 25.10 -16.77 8.41
N TRP A 108 24.15 -16.78 7.49
CA TRP A 108 23.49 -15.56 7.04
C TRP A 108 22.58 -14.97 8.14
N ILE A 109 21.85 -15.81 8.88
CA ILE A 109 21.03 -15.36 10.03
C ILE A 109 21.92 -14.74 11.10
N LEU A 110 23.07 -15.36 11.41
CA LEU A 110 24.02 -14.79 12.35
C LEU A 110 24.60 -13.44 11.87
N SER A 111 24.81 -13.28 10.56
CA SER A 111 25.17 -11.97 9.98
C SER A 111 24.07 -10.94 10.19
N CYS A 112 22.79 -11.29 9.92
CA CYS A 112 21.66 -10.40 10.22
C CYS A 112 21.63 -9.98 11.69
N ILE A 113 21.78 -10.94 12.61
CA ILE A 113 21.79 -10.69 14.06
C ILE A 113 22.93 -9.73 14.44
N SER A 114 24.13 -9.95 13.93
CA SER A 114 25.30 -9.13 14.24
C SER A 114 25.14 -7.68 13.77
N LEU A 115 24.39 -7.48 12.70
CA LEU A 115 24.09 -6.17 12.12
C LEU A 115 22.77 -5.57 12.63
N MET A 116 22.10 -6.22 13.59
CA MET A 116 20.77 -5.84 14.10
C MET A 116 19.70 -5.76 13.00
N LYS A 117 19.79 -6.62 12.00
CA LYS A 117 18.82 -6.76 10.91
C LYS A 117 17.87 -7.92 11.20
N THR A 118 16.67 -7.83 10.71
CA THR A 118 15.66 -8.88 10.84
C THR A 118 15.63 -9.73 9.58
N PRO A 119 15.80 -11.05 9.69
CA PRO A 119 15.64 -11.97 8.58
C PRO A 119 14.21 -11.96 8.03
N TYR A 120 14.08 -11.78 6.72
CA TYR A 120 12.86 -12.03 5.95
C TYR A 120 13.12 -13.24 5.05
N ILE A 121 12.47 -14.36 5.32
CA ILE A 121 12.76 -15.62 4.63
C ILE A 121 11.59 -16.01 3.75
N VAL A 122 11.83 -16.07 2.44
CA VAL A 122 10.90 -16.64 1.48
C VAL A 122 11.11 -18.15 1.49
N LEU A 123 10.12 -18.89 2.00
CA LEU A 123 10.17 -20.33 2.17
C LEU A 123 9.22 -21.03 1.20
N THR A 124 9.79 -21.69 0.18
CA THR A 124 9.02 -22.37 -0.86
C THR A 124 9.07 -23.90 -0.68
N PRO A 125 8.07 -24.63 -1.19
CA PRO A 125 8.15 -26.10 -1.24
C PRO A 125 9.31 -26.58 -2.09
N PRO A 126 9.86 -27.79 -1.82
CA PRO A 126 10.96 -28.35 -2.60
C PRO A 126 10.53 -28.71 -4.03
N ASN A 127 9.25 -29.03 -4.20
CA ASN A 127 8.68 -29.43 -5.46
C ASN A 127 7.24 -28.92 -5.56
N LYS A 128 6.92 -28.21 -6.63
CA LYS A 128 5.58 -27.66 -6.88
C LYS A 128 4.50 -28.72 -7.04
N TYR A 129 4.83 -29.97 -7.37
CA TYR A 129 3.87 -31.06 -7.57
C TYR A 129 3.59 -31.89 -6.31
N HIS A 130 4.49 -31.85 -5.34
CA HIS A 130 4.37 -32.56 -4.06
C HIS A 130 4.88 -31.68 -2.93
N PRO A 131 4.17 -30.60 -2.60
CA PRO A 131 4.64 -29.63 -1.61
C PRO A 131 4.53 -30.15 -0.17
N TYR A 132 3.79 -31.23 0.07
CA TYR A 132 3.31 -31.63 1.39
C TYR A 132 4.23 -32.66 2.04
N ASP A 133 5.21 -32.20 2.80
CA ASP A 133 5.99 -33.04 3.70
C ASP A 133 5.91 -32.45 5.11
N GLU A 134 5.00 -33.03 5.93
CA GLU A 134 4.76 -32.55 7.30
C GLU A 134 5.99 -32.73 8.19
N ALA A 135 6.76 -33.83 8.03
CA ALA A 135 7.97 -34.05 8.81
C ALA A 135 9.04 -32.98 8.49
N LEU A 136 9.15 -32.61 7.22
CA LEU A 136 10.07 -31.58 6.77
C LEU A 136 9.63 -30.20 7.26
N LEU A 137 8.33 -29.89 7.29
CA LEU A 137 7.80 -28.66 7.89
C LEU A 137 8.14 -28.56 9.37
N GLU A 138 7.91 -29.64 10.12
CA GLU A 138 8.19 -29.68 11.56
C GLU A 138 9.68 -29.51 11.85
N GLN A 139 10.54 -30.18 11.07
CA GLN A 139 11.99 -30.00 11.16
C GLN A 139 12.41 -28.57 10.89
N THR A 140 11.91 -27.97 9.79
CA THR A 140 12.22 -26.58 9.42
C THR A 140 11.75 -25.61 10.51
N ALA A 141 10.54 -25.79 11.05
CA ALA A 141 10.05 -24.95 12.14
C ALA A 141 10.96 -25.02 13.39
N LYS A 142 11.46 -26.22 13.74
CA LYS A 142 12.44 -26.39 14.84
C LYS A 142 13.75 -25.66 14.57
N GLU A 143 14.22 -25.62 13.32
CA GLU A 143 15.42 -24.87 12.95
C GLU A 143 15.22 -23.36 13.13
N PHE A 144 14.08 -22.80 12.72
CA PHE A 144 13.72 -21.39 12.97
C PHE A 144 13.64 -21.09 14.47
N GLY A 145 13.06 -21.97 15.27
CA GLY A 145 12.91 -21.80 16.71
C GLY A 145 14.21 -21.87 17.52
N GLN A 146 15.33 -22.28 16.91
CA GLN A 146 16.64 -22.24 17.58
C GLN A 146 17.18 -20.80 17.73
N PHE A 147 16.64 -19.85 16.97
CA PHE A 147 17.02 -18.45 17.02
C PHE A 147 15.96 -17.65 17.77
N PHE A 148 16.36 -16.97 18.85
CA PHE A 148 15.48 -16.13 19.68
C PHE A 148 15.41 -14.68 19.15
N VAL A 149 15.32 -14.52 17.83
CA VAL A 149 15.23 -13.22 17.17
C VAL A 149 13.98 -13.18 16.28
N PRO A 150 13.37 -12.00 16.08
CA PRO A 150 12.29 -11.84 15.13
C PRO A 150 12.66 -12.31 13.74
N MET A 151 11.76 -13.00 13.09
CA MET A 151 11.85 -13.37 11.68
C MET A 151 10.50 -13.19 11.00
N LEU A 152 10.48 -12.79 9.74
CA LEU A 152 9.29 -12.86 8.90
C LEU A 152 9.47 -14.01 7.92
N VAL A 153 8.43 -14.82 7.79
CA VAL A 153 8.43 -16.00 6.90
C VAL A 153 7.35 -15.84 5.85
N ASP A 154 7.75 -15.52 4.62
CA ASP A 154 6.86 -15.50 3.46
C ASP A 154 6.71 -16.93 2.95
N PHE A 155 5.66 -17.58 3.47
CA PHE A 155 5.45 -18.99 3.25
C PHE A 155 4.66 -19.25 1.98
N TYR A 156 5.31 -19.91 1.04
CA TYR A 156 4.72 -20.36 -0.20
C TYR A 156 4.01 -19.24 -1.00
N PRO A 157 4.73 -18.19 -1.42
CA PRO A 157 4.16 -17.10 -2.20
C PRO A 157 3.38 -17.58 -3.42
N LEU A 158 2.20 -17.02 -3.64
CA LEU A 158 1.42 -17.32 -4.84
C LEU A 158 2.06 -16.70 -6.07
N SER A 159 2.36 -17.54 -7.06
CA SER A 159 2.86 -17.13 -8.36
C SER A 159 2.25 -18.00 -9.45
N LYS A 160 2.26 -17.54 -10.69
CA LYS A 160 1.71 -18.28 -11.85
C LYS A 160 2.34 -19.67 -12.07
N ASP A 161 3.46 -19.94 -11.41
CA ASP A 161 4.09 -21.26 -11.44
C ASP A 161 3.48 -22.23 -10.41
N ASN A 162 2.60 -21.73 -9.56
CA ASN A 162 1.92 -22.52 -8.53
C ASN A 162 0.59 -23.06 -9.09
N ASP A 163 0.65 -24.27 -9.63
CA ASP A 163 -0.52 -24.96 -10.18
C ASP A 163 -1.22 -25.76 -9.06
N HIS A 164 -1.93 -25.06 -8.17
CA HIS A 164 -2.57 -25.67 -6.99
C HIS A 164 -4.06 -25.36 -6.90
N GLU A 165 -4.78 -26.37 -6.40
CA GLU A 165 -6.16 -26.19 -5.94
C GLU A 165 -6.18 -25.34 -4.65
N PRO A 166 -7.05 -24.31 -4.54
CA PRO A 166 -7.07 -23.39 -3.41
C PRO A 166 -7.18 -24.08 -2.04
N GLU A 167 -8.02 -25.12 -1.91
CA GLU A 167 -8.19 -25.82 -0.63
C GLU A 167 -6.94 -26.56 -0.20
N SER A 168 -6.26 -27.23 -1.12
CA SER A 168 -5.00 -27.93 -0.85
C SER A 168 -3.91 -26.97 -0.42
N TYR A 169 -3.81 -25.81 -1.07
CA TYR A 169 -2.88 -24.76 -0.69
C TYR A 169 -3.16 -24.24 0.73
N LYS A 170 -4.41 -23.89 1.02
CA LYS A 170 -4.82 -23.39 2.35
C LYS A 170 -4.56 -24.43 3.46
N ASP A 171 -4.85 -25.70 3.20
CA ASP A 171 -4.59 -26.76 4.17
C ASP A 171 -3.09 -26.85 4.50
N PHE A 172 -2.23 -26.83 3.49
CA PHE A 172 -0.79 -26.87 3.68
C PHE A 172 -0.25 -25.65 4.41
N TYR A 173 -0.71 -24.45 4.04
CA TYR A 173 -0.34 -23.22 4.72
C TYR A 173 -0.72 -23.25 6.21
N ARG A 174 -1.94 -23.72 6.53
CA ARG A 174 -2.42 -23.85 7.91
C ARG A 174 -1.62 -24.87 8.72
N LYS A 175 -1.20 -25.97 8.11
CA LYS A 175 -0.32 -26.97 8.74
C LYS A 175 1.05 -26.39 9.04
N ALA A 176 1.62 -25.65 8.09
CA ALA A 176 2.88 -24.95 8.30
C ALA A 176 2.78 -23.94 9.45
N ARG A 177 1.74 -23.11 9.46
CA ARG A 177 1.51 -22.17 10.56
C ARG A 177 1.46 -22.87 11.92
N LYS A 178 0.75 -23.99 12.05
CA LYS A 178 0.68 -24.75 13.30
C LYS A 178 2.05 -25.27 13.74
N ALA A 179 2.84 -25.83 12.83
CA ALA A 179 4.19 -26.31 13.15
C ALA A 179 5.10 -25.15 13.65
N PHE A 180 4.98 -23.98 13.03
CA PHE A 180 5.73 -22.79 13.45
C PHE A 180 5.21 -22.21 14.78
N GLU A 181 3.92 -22.22 15.05
CA GLU A 181 3.37 -21.82 16.36
C GLU A 181 3.93 -22.69 17.49
N GLU A 182 4.10 -23.98 17.24
CA GLU A 182 4.61 -24.93 18.24
C GLU A 182 6.12 -24.80 18.47
N HIS A 183 6.91 -24.54 17.39
CA HIS A 183 8.36 -24.64 17.43
C HIS A 183 9.11 -23.33 17.18
N ALA A 184 8.49 -22.33 16.58
CA ALA A 184 9.12 -21.08 16.13
C ALA A 184 8.19 -19.87 16.34
N SER A 185 7.76 -19.62 17.57
CA SER A 185 6.87 -18.49 17.91
C SER A 185 7.49 -17.11 17.62
N ASN A 186 8.78 -17.06 17.29
CA ASN A 186 9.53 -15.89 16.84
C ASN A 186 9.35 -15.59 15.32
N ALA A 187 8.58 -16.40 14.59
CA ALA A 187 8.35 -16.23 13.16
C ALA A 187 6.95 -15.66 12.88
N ALA A 188 6.90 -14.46 12.29
CA ALA A 188 5.67 -13.89 11.76
C ALA A 188 5.40 -14.43 10.35
N PHE A 189 4.19 -14.92 10.11
CA PHE A 189 3.81 -15.50 8.82
C PHE A 189 3.26 -14.46 7.86
N VAL A 190 3.87 -14.41 6.68
CA VAL A 190 3.42 -13.59 5.55
C VAL A 190 2.74 -14.50 4.53
N TRP A 191 1.53 -14.16 4.13
CA TRP A 191 0.88 -14.71 2.95
C TRP A 191 1.00 -13.68 1.83
N SER A 192 1.57 -14.06 0.69
CA SER A 192 1.82 -13.13 -0.39
C SER A 192 1.39 -13.66 -1.75
N ALA A 193 1.13 -12.74 -2.69
CA ALA A 193 0.83 -13.03 -4.08
C ALA A 193 1.67 -12.15 -5.02
N SER A 194 1.94 -12.65 -6.22
CA SER A 194 2.50 -11.83 -7.28
C SER A 194 1.41 -10.90 -7.87
N GLN A 195 1.83 -9.82 -8.52
CA GLN A 195 0.91 -8.88 -9.18
C GLN A 195 0.06 -9.58 -10.27
N GLU A 196 0.59 -10.62 -10.90
CA GLU A 196 -0.11 -11.38 -11.94
C GLU A 196 -1.22 -12.26 -11.36
N GLU A 197 -1.00 -12.81 -10.15
CA GLU A 197 -1.94 -13.72 -9.48
C GLU A 197 -2.88 -13.00 -8.52
N LEU A 198 -2.69 -11.70 -8.30
CA LEU A 198 -3.43 -10.94 -7.31
C LEU A 198 -4.95 -11.03 -7.49
N ARG A 199 -5.42 -11.02 -8.74
CA ARG A 199 -6.84 -11.19 -9.06
C ARG A 199 -7.21 -12.68 -8.95
N GLY A 200 -7.93 -13.03 -7.90
CA GLY A 200 -8.29 -14.41 -7.56
C GLY A 200 -7.47 -15.00 -6.42
N ALA A 201 -6.44 -14.28 -5.94
CA ALA A 201 -5.64 -14.69 -4.81
C ALA A 201 -6.46 -14.89 -3.54
N GLU A 202 -7.57 -14.17 -3.37
CA GLU A 202 -8.47 -14.28 -2.22
C GLU A 202 -8.98 -15.72 -2.01
N SER A 203 -9.12 -16.50 -3.09
CA SER A 203 -9.53 -17.91 -3.00
C SER A 203 -8.48 -18.79 -2.29
N PHE A 204 -7.21 -18.36 -2.31
CA PHE A 204 -6.07 -19.03 -1.67
C PHE A 204 -5.78 -18.50 -0.26
N TYR A 205 -6.45 -17.43 0.17
CA TYR A 205 -6.18 -16.85 1.48
C TYR A 205 -6.46 -17.82 2.61
N PRO A 206 -5.46 -18.16 3.46
CA PRO A 206 -5.62 -19.20 4.49
C PRO A 206 -6.50 -18.75 5.66
N GLY A 207 -6.75 -17.46 5.77
CA GLY A 207 -7.56 -16.82 6.81
C GLY A 207 -6.75 -16.09 7.86
N ASP A 208 -7.37 -15.08 8.48
CA ASP A 208 -6.74 -14.18 9.47
C ASP A 208 -6.05 -14.92 10.63
N PRO A 209 -6.57 -16.02 11.17
CA PRO A 209 -5.90 -16.73 12.27
C PRO A 209 -4.55 -17.35 11.90
N TYR A 210 -4.30 -17.56 10.60
CA TYR A 210 -3.08 -18.23 10.13
C TYR A 210 -2.07 -17.27 9.51
N THR A 211 -2.41 -15.98 9.43
CA THR A 211 -1.63 -14.98 8.71
C THR A 211 -1.35 -13.80 9.63
N ASP A 212 -0.11 -13.36 9.73
CA ASP A 212 0.26 -12.14 10.45
C ASP A 212 0.35 -10.95 9.50
N TRP A 213 0.84 -11.15 8.28
CA TRP A 213 1.06 -10.12 7.27
C TRP A 213 0.55 -10.55 5.90
N ILE A 214 0.10 -9.59 5.09
CA ILE A 214 -0.30 -9.86 3.71
C ILE A 214 0.66 -9.14 2.75
N GLY A 215 1.22 -9.89 1.82
CA GLY A 215 2.28 -9.48 0.92
C GLY A 215 1.86 -9.35 -0.54
N LEU A 216 2.59 -8.47 -1.26
CA LEU A 216 2.47 -8.31 -2.71
C LEU A 216 3.86 -8.16 -3.32
N SER A 217 4.18 -8.94 -4.35
CA SER A 217 5.39 -8.73 -5.15
C SER A 217 5.08 -7.96 -6.43
N LEU A 218 5.92 -6.93 -6.70
CA LEU A 218 5.77 -5.98 -7.80
C LEU A 218 7.05 -5.95 -8.64
N TYR A 219 7.05 -6.63 -9.77
CA TYR A 219 8.12 -6.57 -10.74
C TYR A 219 7.75 -5.67 -11.91
N MET A 220 8.60 -4.72 -12.22
CA MET A 220 8.43 -3.75 -13.29
C MET A 220 9.55 -3.89 -14.33
N PRO A 221 9.54 -4.96 -15.14
CA PRO A 221 10.48 -5.11 -16.24
C PRO A 221 10.15 -4.11 -17.35
N LEU A 222 11.14 -3.78 -18.18
CA LEU A 222 10.94 -2.97 -19.36
C LEU A 222 10.29 -3.80 -20.48
N ASN A 223 9.27 -3.23 -21.10
CA ASN A 223 8.67 -3.81 -22.30
C ASN A 223 9.50 -3.47 -23.56
N GLN A 224 9.11 -4.01 -24.72
CA GLN A 224 9.82 -3.79 -25.98
C GLN A 224 9.88 -2.31 -26.41
N GLU A 225 8.93 -1.49 -25.97
CA GLU A 225 8.88 -0.06 -26.24
C GLU A 225 9.68 0.76 -25.19
N GLY A 226 10.24 0.06 -24.20
CA GLY A 226 11.03 0.63 -23.11
C GLY A 226 10.19 1.33 -22.04
N GLY A 227 8.89 1.07 -21.98
CA GLY A 227 8.02 1.47 -20.85
C GLY A 227 7.84 0.33 -19.87
N TYR A 228 7.13 0.58 -18.78
CA TYR A 228 6.67 -0.46 -17.86
C TYR A 228 5.32 -0.99 -18.30
N ASN A 229 5.07 -2.29 -18.08
CA ASN A 229 3.77 -2.88 -18.33
C ASN A 229 2.83 -2.66 -17.14
N GLY A 230 1.57 -2.37 -17.46
CA GLY A 230 0.49 -2.30 -16.48
C GLY A 230 0.42 -0.99 -15.71
N ASP A 231 -0.55 -0.93 -14.81
CA ASP A 231 -0.81 0.17 -13.89
C ASP A 231 -0.44 -0.27 -12.47
N VAL A 232 0.79 0.03 -12.05
CA VAL A 232 1.29 -0.34 -10.73
C VAL A 232 0.44 0.24 -9.60
N PHE A 233 -0.11 1.43 -9.79
CA PHE A 233 -0.94 2.06 -8.75
C PHE A 233 -2.34 1.46 -8.70
N GLY A 234 -2.92 1.06 -9.84
CA GLY A 234 -4.16 0.29 -9.86
C GLY A 234 -4.01 -1.09 -9.20
N VAL A 235 -2.85 -1.74 -9.36
CA VAL A 235 -2.52 -2.99 -8.64
C VAL A 235 -2.40 -2.74 -7.14
N LEU A 236 -1.67 -1.70 -6.73
CA LEU A 236 -1.52 -1.32 -5.32
C LEU A 236 -2.86 -0.95 -4.69
N ASP A 237 -3.70 -0.15 -5.36
CA ASP A 237 -5.02 0.24 -4.88
C ASP A 237 -5.92 -0.99 -4.68
N TYR A 238 -5.98 -1.90 -5.66
CA TYR A 238 -6.78 -3.12 -5.56
C TYR A 238 -6.37 -3.97 -4.35
N TRP A 239 -5.06 -4.27 -4.23
CA TRP A 239 -4.52 -5.05 -3.11
C TRP A 239 -4.75 -4.35 -1.77
N TYR A 240 -4.47 -3.05 -1.72
CA TYR A 240 -4.61 -2.25 -0.51
C TYR A 240 -6.04 -2.28 0.00
N TYR A 241 -7.03 -1.96 -0.84
CA TYR A 241 -8.44 -1.95 -0.43
C TYR A 241 -8.99 -3.33 -0.10
N SER A 242 -8.45 -4.39 -0.70
CA SER A 242 -8.87 -5.76 -0.39
C SER A 242 -8.48 -6.20 1.02
N PHE A 243 -7.33 -5.74 1.56
CA PHE A 243 -6.74 -6.35 2.74
C PHE A 243 -6.38 -5.40 3.90
N GLN A 244 -6.34 -4.10 3.68
CA GLN A 244 -5.85 -3.12 4.68
C GLN A 244 -6.56 -3.14 6.03
N SER A 245 -7.83 -3.57 6.08
CA SER A 245 -8.64 -3.56 7.30
C SER A 245 -8.41 -4.79 8.19
N SER A 246 -7.78 -5.85 7.66
CA SER A 246 -7.57 -7.09 8.40
C SER A 246 -6.15 -7.25 8.91
N LYS A 247 -5.15 -6.93 8.09
CA LYS A 247 -3.74 -7.18 8.38
C LYS A 247 -2.83 -6.03 7.94
N PRO A 248 -1.62 -5.91 8.51
CA PRO A 248 -0.57 -5.07 7.94
C PRO A 248 -0.15 -5.61 6.58
N LEU A 249 0.15 -4.69 5.67
CA LEU A 249 0.55 -5.01 4.31
C LEU A 249 2.06 -4.83 4.14
N ILE A 250 2.68 -5.67 3.31
CA ILE A 250 4.09 -5.56 2.95
C ILE A 250 4.30 -5.75 1.46
N VAL A 251 4.97 -4.80 0.81
CA VAL A 251 5.50 -5.04 -0.55
C VAL A 251 6.72 -5.94 -0.39
N THR A 252 6.52 -7.24 -0.67
CA THR A 252 7.54 -8.27 -0.41
C THR A 252 8.71 -8.20 -1.35
N GLN A 253 8.46 -7.75 -2.59
CA GLN A 253 9.48 -7.62 -3.62
C GLN A 253 9.12 -6.43 -4.51
N LEU A 254 9.87 -5.36 -4.45
CA LEU A 254 9.78 -4.26 -5.41
C LEU A 254 11.01 -4.26 -6.30
N ALA A 255 10.82 -4.39 -7.61
CA ALA A 255 11.88 -4.36 -8.59
C ALA A 255 11.50 -3.43 -9.75
N VAL A 256 12.25 -2.35 -9.95
CA VAL A 256 12.04 -1.39 -11.04
C VAL A 256 13.25 -1.44 -11.98
N SER A 257 13.04 -1.87 -13.21
CA SER A 257 14.11 -1.99 -14.20
C SER A 257 14.55 -0.63 -14.73
N HIS A 258 15.86 -0.41 -14.80
CA HIS A 258 16.43 0.75 -15.48
C HIS A 258 17.19 0.40 -16.78
N PHE A 259 17.37 -0.90 -17.05
CA PHE A 259 17.99 -1.40 -18.26
C PHE A 259 17.48 -2.78 -18.61
N SER A 260 17.18 -3.03 -19.90
CA SER A 260 16.87 -4.35 -20.44
C SER A 260 17.89 -4.72 -21.52
N SER A 261 18.47 -5.91 -21.41
CA SER A 261 19.41 -6.44 -22.40
C SER A 261 18.73 -6.98 -23.67
N GLU A 262 17.45 -7.32 -23.60
CA GLU A 262 16.73 -7.88 -24.75
C GLU A 262 16.58 -6.87 -25.90
N ASN A 263 16.32 -5.62 -25.55
CA ASN A 263 16.15 -4.53 -26.51
C ASN A 263 17.21 -3.43 -26.40
N HIS A 264 18.25 -3.64 -25.56
CA HIS A 264 19.31 -2.67 -25.25
C HIS A 264 18.77 -1.30 -24.83
N THR A 265 17.69 -1.30 -24.05
CA THR A 265 16.99 -0.06 -23.65
C THR A 265 17.42 0.39 -22.26
N TYR A 266 17.88 1.64 -22.16
CA TYR A 266 18.17 2.32 -20.89
C TYR A 266 17.02 3.25 -20.53
N ARG A 267 16.53 3.19 -19.27
CA ARG A 267 15.44 3.98 -18.73
C ARG A 267 15.75 4.51 -17.34
N ILE A 268 16.92 5.13 -17.20
CA ILE A 268 17.47 5.60 -15.92
C ILE A 268 16.53 6.64 -15.27
N SER A 269 16.19 7.73 -15.97
CA SER A 269 15.26 8.74 -15.43
C SER A 269 13.86 8.19 -15.15
N PRO A 270 13.22 7.43 -16.06
CA PRO A 270 11.92 6.84 -15.75
C PRO A 270 11.95 5.89 -14.53
N ALA A 271 13.02 5.11 -14.34
CA ALA A 271 13.17 4.25 -13.18
C ALA A 271 13.32 5.05 -11.88
N ALA A 272 14.14 6.10 -11.90
CA ALA A 272 14.32 7.02 -10.79
C ALA A 272 13.00 7.72 -10.40
N ASP A 273 12.23 8.16 -11.39
CA ASP A 273 10.93 8.80 -11.20
C ASP A 273 9.91 7.79 -10.61
N GLU A 274 9.88 6.56 -11.12
CA GLU A 274 8.94 5.55 -10.69
C GLU A 274 9.22 5.08 -9.25
N ILE A 275 10.48 4.85 -8.91
CA ILE A 275 10.91 4.57 -7.54
C ILE A 275 10.44 5.70 -6.60
N SER A 276 10.72 6.95 -6.97
CA SER A 276 10.31 8.11 -6.19
C SER A 276 8.79 8.18 -6.01
N ARG A 277 8.02 7.91 -7.06
CA ARG A 277 6.54 7.92 -7.04
C ARG A 277 5.99 6.83 -6.12
N ILE A 278 6.50 5.60 -6.23
CA ILE A 278 6.03 4.45 -5.42
C ILE A 278 6.29 4.72 -3.93
N TYR A 279 7.52 5.06 -3.54
CA TYR A 279 7.84 5.34 -2.14
C TYR A 279 7.10 6.56 -1.59
N ASN A 280 6.92 7.61 -2.40
CA ASN A 280 6.11 8.77 -2.02
C ASN A 280 4.65 8.37 -1.76
N LYS A 281 4.06 7.61 -2.68
CA LYS A 281 2.67 7.17 -2.57
C LYS A 281 2.46 6.25 -1.36
N ILE A 282 3.39 5.32 -1.11
CA ILE A 282 3.35 4.46 0.08
C ILE A 282 3.38 5.31 1.35
N SER A 283 4.29 6.28 1.45
CA SER A 283 4.40 7.10 2.64
C SER A 283 3.22 8.07 2.85
N LEU A 284 2.50 8.43 1.79
CA LEU A 284 1.43 9.41 1.84
C LEU A 284 0.04 8.77 1.84
N ASP A 285 -0.20 7.76 1.00
CA ASP A 285 -1.55 7.30 0.69
C ASP A 285 -1.88 5.92 1.25
N TYR A 286 -0.87 5.12 1.64
CA TYR A 286 -1.06 3.75 2.07
C TYR A 286 -0.53 3.48 3.49
N PRO A 287 -1.14 4.07 4.54
CA PRO A 287 -0.65 3.97 5.92
C PRO A 287 -0.63 2.53 6.48
N ARG A 288 -1.33 1.58 5.84
CA ARG A 288 -1.33 0.17 6.22
C ARG A 288 -0.26 -0.66 5.51
N ILE A 289 0.51 -0.07 4.56
CA ILE A 289 1.74 -0.70 4.06
C ILE A 289 2.83 -0.47 5.09
N LYS A 290 3.14 -1.50 5.86
CA LYS A 290 4.03 -1.49 7.02
C LYS A 290 5.43 -2.05 6.72
N GLY A 291 5.67 -2.47 5.48
CA GLY A 291 6.98 -2.92 5.02
C GLY A 291 7.12 -2.83 3.51
N ILE A 292 8.36 -2.64 3.03
CA ILE A 292 8.70 -2.64 1.62
C ILE A 292 10.12 -3.15 1.44
N ILE A 293 10.30 -4.20 0.62
CA ILE A 293 11.60 -4.82 0.33
C ILE A 293 11.97 -4.54 -1.12
N TYR A 294 13.08 -3.84 -1.32
CA TYR A 294 13.62 -3.59 -2.66
C TYR A 294 14.52 -4.73 -3.13
N MET A 295 14.36 -5.13 -4.38
CA MET A 295 15.11 -6.21 -5.01
C MET A 295 16.32 -5.65 -5.77
N ASP A 296 17.48 -5.56 -5.10
CA ASP A 296 18.70 -5.02 -5.66
C ASP A 296 19.52 -6.12 -6.37
N PHE A 297 19.12 -6.46 -7.59
CA PHE A 297 19.80 -7.48 -8.39
C PHE A 297 19.82 -7.16 -9.87
N ASN A 298 20.80 -7.73 -10.57
CA ASN A 298 20.90 -7.69 -12.03
C ASN A 298 20.49 -9.05 -12.61
N GLY A 299 19.30 -9.12 -13.20
CA GLY A 299 18.77 -10.34 -13.81
C GLY A 299 19.62 -10.85 -14.97
N ILE A 300 20.36 -9.97 -15.64
CA ILE A 300 21.26 -10.32 -16.75
C ILE A 300 22.38 -11.25 -16.24
N ASP A 301 22.94 -10.96 -15.07
CA ASP A 301 24.02 -11.74 -14.45
C ASP A 301 23.56 -13.10 -13.95
N LEU A 302 22.24 -13.31 -13.82
CA LEU A 302 21.65 -14.55 -13.32
C LEU A 302 21.17 -15.47 -14.44
N SER A 303 20.99 -14.94 -15.65
CA SER A 303 20.52 -15.72 -16.79
C SER A 303 21.68 -16.39 -17.54
N ALA A 304 21.44 -17.61 -18.03
CA ALA A 304 22.46 -18.39 -18.76
C ALA A 304 22.82 -17.78 -20.13
N ASP A 305 21.92 -17.01 -20.73
CA ASP A 305 22.07 -16.37 -22.04
C ASP A 305 22.39 -14.87 -21.94
N ASN A 306 22.67 -14.36 -20.72
CA ASN A 306 22.90 -12.95 -20.41
C ASN A 306 21.75 -12.03 -20.88
N LYS A 307 20.52 -12.53 -20.79
CA LYS A 307 19.30 -11.75 -21.06
C LYS A 307 18.56 -11.45 -19.78
N GLY A 308 17.84 -10.33 -19.78
CA GLY A 308 17.02 -9.90 -18.67
C GLY A 308 17.14 -8.42 -18.40
N ASP A 309 16.64 -8.03 -17.26
CA ASP A 309 16.55 -6.66 -16.81
C ASP A 309 17.47 -6.41 -15.62
N ASN A 310 17.97 -5.17 -15.51
CA ASN A 310 18.72 -4.71 -14.35
C ASN A 310 17.82 -3.89 -13.44
N PHE A 311 17.63 -4.38 -12.21
CA PHE A 311 16.79 -3.78 -11.18
C PHE A 311 17.61 -3.12 -10.06
N THR A 312 18.95 -3.07 -10.17
CA THR A 312 19.79 -2.56 -9.09
C THR A 312 19.59 -1.05 -8.87
N VAL A 313 19.50 -0.62 -7.60
CA VAL A 313 19.65 0.79 -7.23
C VAL A 313 21.09 1.11 -6.81
N SER A 314 21.86 0.09 -6.43
CA SER A 314 23.26 0.26 -6.00
C SER A 314 24.24 0.57 -7.14
N ASP A 315 23.93 0.16 -8.38
CA ASP A 315 24.83 0.23 -9.53
C ASP A 315 24.77 1.56 -10.29
N GLU A 316 23.59 2.13 -10.43
CA GLU A 316 23.34 3.32 -11.23
C GLU A 316 23.15 4.56 -10.35
N GLY A 317 24.04 5.54 -10.49
CA GLY A 317 24.10 6.71 -9.61
C GLY A 317 22.79 7.49 -9.50
N SER A 318 22.16 7.77 -10.62
CA SER A 318 20.91 8.55 -10.65
C SER A 318 19.72 7.79 -10.04
N VAL A 319 19.65 6.48 -10.26
CA VAL A 319 18.62 5.60 -9.67
C VAL A 319 18.87 5.49 -8.17
N ARG A 320 20.11 5.32 -7.75
CA ARG A 320 20.50 5.29 -6.33
C ARG A 320 20.15 6.59 -5.62
N ASP A 321 20.44 7.73 -6.21
CA ASP A 321 20.15 9.03 -5.61
C ASP A 321 18.63 9.24 -5.44
N ALA A 322 17.83 8.82 -6.42
CA ALA A 322 16.38 8.84 -6.31
C ALA A 322 15.88 7.92 -5.19
N TYR A 323 16.43 6.72 -5.09
CA TYR A 323 16.12 5.78 -4.01
C TYR A 323 16.48 6.36 -2.64
N ARG A 324 17.70 6.89 -2.47
CA ARG A 324 18.16 7.54 -1.22
C ARG A 324 17.22 8.65 -0.76
N VAL A 325 16.84 9.55 -1.69
CA VAL A 325 15.90 10.64 -1.39
C VAL A 325 14.54 10.07 -0.98
N ALA A 326 14.03 9.09 -1.71
CA ALA A 326 12.72 8.50 -1.45
C ALA A 326 12.65 7.85 -0.07
N ILE A 327 13.67 7.09 0.34
CA ILE A 327 13.73 6.36 1.62
C ILE A 327 14.17 7.24 2.80
N SER A 328 14.70 8.44 2.58
CA SER A 328 15.22 9.32 3.65
C SER A 328 14.15 9.77 4.65
N LYS A 329 12.87 9.69 4.26
CA LYS A 329 11.73 10.11 5.08
C LYS A 329 11.68 9.34 6.41
N ARG A 330 11.25 10.03 7.48
CA ARG A 330 11.03 9.42 8.80
C ARG A 330 10.01 8.28 8.80
N HIS A 331 9.11 8.26 7.82
CA HIS A 331 8.13 7.20 7.63
C HIS A 331 8.78 5.82 7.46
N PHE A 332 9.96 5.76 6.83
CA PHE A 332 10.66 4.50 6.55
C PHE A 332 11.61 4.14 7.70
N LEU A 333 11.34 2.99 8.33
CA LEU A 333 12.00 2.54 9.55
C LEU A 333 13.19 1.64 9.25
N SER A 334 14.27 1.83 10.00
CA SER A 334 15.55 1.13 9.83
C SER A 334 15.75 -0.06 10.79
N SER A 335 14.81 -0.28 11.72
CA SER A 335 14.87 -1.37 12.70
C SER A 335 13.46 -1.77 13.13
N LEU A 336 13.30 -3.01 13.60
CA LEU A 336 12.05 -3.45 14.22
C LEU A 336 11.87 -2.78 15.60
N ASP A 337 10.64 -2.35 15.86
CA ASP A 337 10.19 -1.94 17.18
C ASP A 337 9.52 -3.13 17.88
N MET A 338 10.18 -3.66 18.92
CA MET A 338 9.68 -4.77 19.73
C MET A 338 8.79 -4.32 20.88
N SER A 339 8.75 -3.02 21.18
CA SER A 339 8.08 -2.49 22.37
C SER A 339 6.55 -2.51 22.28
N SER A 340 6.02 -2.52 21.08
CA SER A 340 4.58 -2.42 20.79
C SER A 340 3.92 -3.74 20.37
N MET A 341 4.59 -4.87 20.53
CA MET A 341 4.07 -6.19 20.12
C MET A 341 2.76 -6.53 20.81
N GLY A 342 1.73 -6.78 19.98
CA GLY A 342 0.42 -7.22 20.45
C GLY A 342 -0.43 -6.14 21.12
N ASP A 343 0.04 -4.91 21.17
CA ASP A 343 -0.70 -3.78 21.71
C ASP A 343 -1.85 -3.36 20.78
N ILE A 344 -2.85 -2.72 21.37
CA ILE A 344 -3.90 -2.03 20.61
C ILE A 344 -3.33 -0.71 20.11
N SER A 345 -3.56 -0.41 18.85
CA SER A 345 -3.09 0.83 18.23
C SER A 345 -4.15 1.44 17.33
N SER A 346 -4.14 2.75 17.24
CA SER A 346 -4.96 3.48 16.28
C SER A 346 -4.36 3.36 14.88
N GLN A 347 -5.15 2.87 13.91
CA GLN A 347 -4.72 2.72 12.52
C GLN A 347 -5.62 3.52 11.58
N LEU A 348 -5.01 4.13 10.58
CA LEU A 348 -5.73 4.82 9.51
C LEU A 348 -6.05 3.85 8.37
N ILE A 349 -7.33 3.73 8.08
CA ILE A 349 -7.85 2.93 6.98
C ILE A 349 -8.31 3.88 5.87
N LYS A 350 -7.86 3.65 4.65
CA LYS A 350 -8.26 4.45 3.48
C LYS A 350 -9.60 3.95 2.95
N SER A 351 -10.58 4.85 2.82
CA SER A 351 -11.85 4.54 2.15
C SER A 351 -11.67 4.53 0.63
N PRO A 352 -12.27 3.59 -0.10
CA PRO A 352 -12.37 3.66 -1.56
C PRO A 352 -13.33 4.77 -2.03
N PHE A 353 -14.08 5.38 -1.11
CA PHE A 353 -15.02 6.44 -1.39
C PHE A 353 -14.49 7.77 -0.90
N PRO A 354 -14.26 8.76 -1.78
CA PRO A 354 -13.71 10.05 -1.37
C PRO A 354 -14.70 10.85 -0.52
N ALA A 355 -14.18 11.73 0.33
CA ALA A 355 -14.95 12.82 0.89
C ALA A 355 -15.06 13.96 -0.14
N ILE A 356 -16.18 14.71 -0.09
CA ILE A 356 -16.40 15.88 -0.92
C ILE A 356 -16.40 17.10 -0.03
N LYS A 357 -15.61 18.13 -0.39
CA LYS A 357 -15.69 19.46 0.21
C LYS A 357 -16.54 20.36 -0.66
N TRP A 358 -17.63 20.88 -0.12
CA TRP A 358 -18.49 21.83 -0.79
C TRP A 358 -18.94 22.90 0.20
N ASP A 359 -18.82 24.16 -0.18
CA ASP A 359 -19.18 25.31 0.66
C ASP A 359 -18.65 25.20 2.10
N ASN A 360 -17.34 24.96 2.24
CA ASN A 360 -16.63 24.75 3.51
C ASN A 360 -17.11 23.57 4.38
N THR A 361 -18.01 22.74 3.89
CA THR A 361 -18.50 21.54 4.58
C THR A 361 -17.97 20.30 3.89
N PHE A 362 -17.52 19.33 4.68
CA PHE A 362 -17.18 18.00 4.18
C PHE A 362 -18.39 17.10 4.19
N TYR A 363 -18.51 16.30 3.15
CA TYR A 363 -19.59 15.34 2.95
C TYR A 363 -18.98 13.96 2.69
N ILE A 364 -19.55 12.95 3.32
CA ILE A 364 -19.17 11.54 3.14
C ILE A 364 -20.32 10.77 2.49
N SER A 365 -19.98 9.79 1.66
CA SER A 365 -20.98 9.02 0.92
C SER A 365 -21.72 8.04 1.84
N GLU A 366 -22.92 7.64 1.42
CA GLU A 366 -23.67 6.56 2.08
C GLU A 366 -22.86 5.25 2.11
N ASN A 367 -22.06 4.99 1.07
CA ASN A 367 -21.23 3.81 0.99
C ASN A 367 -20.16 3.79 2.08
N THR A 368 -19.51 4.92 2.36
CA THR A 368 -18.56 5.06 3.47
C THR A 368 -19.21 4.66 4.79
N LEU A 369 -20.43 5.17 5.06
CA LEU A 369 -21.11 4.87 6.32
C LEU A 369 -21.49 3.40 6.44
N LYS A 370 -21.96 2.79 5.35
CA LYS A 370 -22.40 1.39 5.34
C LYS A 370 -21.27 0.38 5.35
N TYR A 371 -20.28 0.57 4.47
CA TYR A 371 -19.27 -0.43 4.23
C TYR A 371 -18.02 -0.22 5.08
N ASP A 372 -17.56 1.01 5.26
CA ASP A 372 -16.37 1.31 6.05
C ASP A 372 -16.70 1.40 7.55
N LEU A 373 -17.70 2.23 7.91
CA LEU A 373 -18.09 2.44 9.32
C LEU A 373 -19.15 1.45 9.81
N LYS A 374 -19.66 0.56 8.96
CA LYS A 374 -20.64 -0.50 9.28
C LYS A 374 -21.90 0.00 9.99
N LEU A 375 -22.31 1.24 9.69
CA LEU A 375 -23.52 1.83 10.27
C LEU A 375 -24.76 1.26 9.56
N THR A 376 -25.66 0.64 10.33
CA THR A 376 -26.85 -0.03 9.81
C THR A 376 -28.09 0.88 9.76
N ASP A 377 -28.21 1.83 10.69
CA ASP A 377 -29.33 2.78 10.75
C ASP A 377 -28.85 4.19 10.41
N LEU A 378 -29.07 4.59 9.17
CA LEU A 378 -28.73 5.91 8.67
C LEU A 378 -29.90 6.91 8.70
N SER A 379 -31.11 6.48 9.09
CA SER A 379 -32.32 7.30 9.06
C SER A 379 -32.29 8.51 10.00
N LYS A 380 -31.46 8.45 11.02
CA LYS A 380 -31.27 9.48 12.04
C LYS A 380 -30.32 10.62 11.65
N TYR A 381 -29.63 10.49 10.51
CA TYR A 381 -28.67 11.49 10.06
C TYR A 381 -29.23 12.37 8.95
N THR A 382 -28.89 13.65 9.00
CA THR A 382 -29.22 14.60 7.94
C THR A 382 -28.49 14.24 6.66
N THR A 383 -29.15 14.34 5.51
CA THR A 383 -28.60 14.00 4.20
C THR A 383 -28.74 15.13 3.19
N VAL A 384 -27.85 15.13 2.21
CA VAL A 384 -27.88 16.01 1.02
C VAL A 384 -27.72 15.15 -0.22
N ASP A 385 -28.46 15.45 -1.27
CA ASP A 385 -28.27 14.84 -2.59
C ASP A 385 -27.28 15.71 -3.39
N ILE A 386 -26.21 15.07 -3.89
CA ILE A 386 -25.22 15.70 -4.77
C ILE A 386 -25.12 14.81 -5.99
N ASP A 387 -25.51 15.32 -7.15
CA ASP A 387 -25.49 14.62 -8.43
C ASP A 387 -26.20 13.24 -8.39
N GLY A 388 -27.37 13.17 -7.74
CA GLY A 388 -28.19 11.96 -7.62
C GLY A 388 -27.61 10.92 -6.65
N LYS A 389 -26.63 11.27 -5.84
CA LYS A 389 -26.05 10.40 -4.81
C LYS A 389 -26.25 11.02 -3.44
N ARG A 390 -26.54 10.17 -2.45
CA ARG A 390 -26.76 10.59 -1.08
C ARG A 390 -25.44 10.76 -0.34
N TYR A 391 -25.30 11.93 0.29
CA TYR A 391 -24.16 12.30 1.12
C TYR A 391 -24.62 12.78 2.50
N TYR A 392 -23.71 12.70 3.45
CA TYR A 392 -23.93 13.05 4.85
C TYR A 392 -22.92 14.14 5.26
N PRO A 393 -23.39 15.34 5.67
CA PRO A 393 -22.49 16.40 6.09
C PRO A 393 -21.79 16.03 7.40
N VAL A 394 -20.49 16.32 7.47
CA VAL A 394 -19.68 16.18 8.68
C VAL A 394 -19.82 17.46 9.49
N THR A 395 -20.89 17.55 10.27
CA THR A 395 -21.28 18.70 11.06
C THR A 395 -21.72 18.29 12.47
N LYS A 396 -21.94 19.27 13.33
CA LYS A 396 -22.43 19.01 14.70
C LYS A 396 -23.83 18.39 14.75
N GLU A 397 -24.61 18.57 13.69
CA GLU A 397 -25.94 17.98 13.54
C GLU A 397 -25.89 16.47 13.24
N ASN A 398 -24.72 15.98 12.80
CA ASN A 398 -24.45 14.55 12.61
C ASN A 398 -23.35 14.08 13.61
N PRO A 399 -23.68 13.94 14.90
CA PRO A 399 -22.68 13.76 15.96
C PRO A 399 -21.99 12.40 15.97
N ALA A 400 -22.37 11.46 15.10
CA ALA A 400 -21.74 10.13 15.05
C ALA A 400 -20.33 10.15 14.50
N PHE A 401 -19.92 11.24 13.85
CA PHE A 401 -18.61 11.38 13.27
C PHE A 401 -18.17 12.84 13.22
N THR A 402 -16.90 13.03 13.44
CA THR A 402 -16.18 14.30 13.25
C THR A 402 -15.03 14.06 12.29
N GLY A 403 -14.39 15.12 11.82
CA GLY A 403 -13.28 14.94 10.90
C GLY A 403 -12.34 16.14 10.91
N ARG A 404 -11.14 15.91 10.43
CA ARG A 404 -10.13 16.94 10.19
C ARG A 404 -9.59 16.85 8.77
N ALA A 405 -9.46 17.99 8.13
CA ALA A 405 -8.84 18.10 6.82
C ALA A 405 -7.34 18.37 6.95
N ALA A 406 -6.56 17.76 6.06
CA ALA A 406 -5.20 18.13 5.75
C ALA A 406 -5.18 18.66 4.30
N GLU A 407 -5.29 19.95 4.17
CA GLU A 407 -5.49 20.64 2.87
C GLU A 407 -4.31 20.45 1.90
N GLU A 408 -3.07 20.40 2.43
CA GLU A 408 -1.85 20.31 1.62
C GLU A 408 -1.81 19.08 0.71
N ASN A 409 -2.43 17.96 1.15
CA ASN A 409 -2.43 16.70 0.41
C ASN A 409 -3.85 16.20 0.12
N LYS A 410 -4.85 17.06 0.24
CA LYS A 410 -6.27 16.74 0.02
C LYS A 410 -6.73 15.48 0.75
N ARG A 411 -6.41 15.38 2.03
CA ARG A 411 -6.83 14.31 2.92
C ARG A 411 -7.92 14.78 3.86
N PHE A 412 -8.89 13.91 4.10
CA PHE A 412 -9.89 14.08 5.15
C PHE A 412 -9.90 12.86 6.06
N ILE A 413 -9.65 13.07 7.35
CA ILE A 413 -9.62 12.00 8.35
C ILE A 413 -10.91 12.07 9.16
N LEU A 414 -11.71 11.03 9.06
CA LEU A 414 -12.92 10.84 9.82
C LEU A 414 -12.58 10.18 11.16
N LEU A 415 -13.02 10.81 12.24
CA LEU A 415 -12.79 10.34 13.60
C LEU A 415 -14.11 9.79 14.14
N PRO A 416 -14.18 8.55 14.64
CA PRO A 416 -15.36 8.09 15.34
C PRO A 416 -15.53 8.92 16.60
N THR A 417 -16.75 9.40 16.84
CA THR A 417 -17.08 9.93 18.14
C THR A 417 -17.36 8.75 19.04
N SER A 418 -16.59 8.60 20.10
CA SER A 418 -16.86 7.59 21.14
C SER A 418 -18.34 7.64 21.50
N PRO A 419 -19.07 6.51 21.56
CA PRO A 419 -20.43 6.51 22.05
C PRO A 419 -20.40 7.14 23.44
N THR A 420 -20.97 8.32 23.56
CA THR A 420 -21.17 8.95 24.87
C THR A 420 -21.89 7.93 25.72
N SER A 421 -21.23 7.43 26.78
CA SER A 421 -21.87 6.61 27.81
C SER A 421 -23.19 7.29 28.18
N PRO A 422 -24.33 6.60 28.22
CA PRO A 422 -25.60 7.22 28.60
C PRO A 422 -25.37 7.85 29.98
N MET A 423 -25.58 9.17 30.08
CA MET A 423 -25.57 9.86 31.36
C MET A 423 -26.52 9.11 32.27
N SER A 424 -26.00 8.49 33.32
CA SER A 424 -26.81 7.94 34.40
C SER A 424 -27.69 9.05 34.93
N PRO A 425 -29.00 8.84 35.02
CA PRO A 425 -29.85 9.85 35.63
C PRO A 425 -29.43 10.03 37.10
N GLN A 426 -28.99 11.24 37.41
CA GLN A 426 -28.73 11.61 38.80
C GLN A 426 -30.08 11.52 39.56
N SER A 427 -30.12 10.61 40.49
CA SER A 427 -31.17 10.47 41.50
C SER A 427 -31.08 11.54 42.58
#